data_4f1ad939082a0300557cd8e0131bdf60
#
_entry.id   4f1ad939082a0300557cd8e0131bdf60
#
_cell.length_a   1.000
_cell.length_b   1.000
_cell.length_c   1.000
_cell.angle_alpha   90.00
_cell.angle_beta   90.00
_cell.angle_gamma   90.00
#
_symmetry.space_group_name_H-M   'P 1'
#
loop_
_entity.id
_entity.type
_entity.pdbx_description
1 polymer ?
#
loop_
_entity_poly.entity_id
_entity_poly.type
_entity_poly.pdbx_seq_one_letter_code
_entity_poly.pdbx_strand_id
1 'polypeptide(L)'
;MVLSTPRVMHILANSVPDLNGYAIRSHDLLVSLKDAGICEPVVLTSPYYPDREAMRNDAVVDGIEYNRSMLQSAKSAMKKNTGFNVPKTQPLVVRVPKFAVYKSKLLLKILARPVYKRVTMFRRFLGEKRMMKRFEKEIISRAKLHKPDIIHAHTPFRVGLPALRASRKLGIPFIYEVRGMWEDSAVAQGRWTPKSIPYRYYRSQENKVIKHADDVIVIGENLMKEIVSRNLRSSLPTMIPNAVGRKMATYPLEFEHPPP
;
A
#
# COMPACT_ATOMS: atom_id res chain seq x y z
N MET A 1 -29.42 27.02 3.95
CA MET A 1 -28.98 25.69 4.41
C MET A 1 -27.47 25.71 4.56
N VAL A 2 -26.95 25.69 5.77
CA VAL A 2 -25.50 25.48 5.98
C VAL A 2 -25.24 24.02 5.66
N LEU A 3 -24.57 23.74 4.55
CA LEU A 3 -24.13 22.39 4.21
C LEU A 3 -23.15 21.96 5.31
N SER A 4 -23.43 20.85 5.98
CA SER A 4 -22.50 20.28 6.94
C SER A 4 -21.20 19.92 6.21
N THR A 5 -20.06 20.20 6.84
CA THR A 5 -18.74 19.82 6.31
C THR A 5 -18.72 18.31 6.01
N PRO A 6 -18.39 17.89 4.78
CA PRO A 6 -18.43 16.47 4.41
C PRO A 6 -17.38 15.69 5.18
N ARG A 7 -17.71 14.48 5.58
CA ARG A 7 -16.79 13.55 6.21
C ARG A 7 -16.13 12.67 5.17
N VAL A 8 -14.81 12.73 5.06
CA VAL A 8 -14.04 11.96 4.06
C VAL A 8 -13.19 10.90 4.74
N MET A 9 -13.41 9.64 4.38
CA MET A 9 -12.61 8.54 4.90
C MET A 9 -11.39 8.30 3.99
N HIS A 10 -10.21 8.70 4.48
CA HIS A 10 -8.95 8.53 3.80
C HIS A 10 -8.32 7.17 4.12
N ILE A 11 -8.09 6.34 3.10
CA ILE A 11 -7.44 5.03 3.23
C ILE A 11 -6.01 5.15 2.74
N LEU A 12 -5.05 5.05 3.67
CA LEU A 12 -3.63 5.28 3.43
C LEU A 12 -2.82 3.99 3.45
N ALA A 13 -1.79 3.90 2.61
CA ALA A 13 -0.82 2.80 2.69
C ALA A 13 0.06 2.92 3.92
N ASN A 14 0.59 4.12 4.17
CA ASN A 14 1.42 4.51 5.31
C ASN A 14 0.92 5.84 5.87
N SER A 15 1.25 6.13 7.13
CA SER A 15 0.94 7.40 7.79
C SER A 15 2.07 7.81 8.73
N VAL A 16 2.04 9.05 9.20
CA VAL A 16 2.91 9.51 10.27
C VAL A 16 2.74 8.61 11.52
N PRO A 17 3.77 8.34 12.32
CA PRO A 17 5.09 8.99 12.35
C PRO A 17 6.12 8.40 11.35
N ASP A 18 5.72 7.59 10.38
CA ASP A 18 6.65 7.12 9.34
C ASP A 18 7.04 8.29 8.42
N LEU A 19 8.32 8.67 8.46
CA LEU A 19 8.86 9.83 7.74
C LEU A 19 9.26 9.41 6.32
N ASN A 20 8.28 9.28 5.46
CA ASN A 20 8.49 9.13 4.02
C ASN A 20 7.58 10.11 3.25
N GLY A 21 7.93 10.40 2.00
CA GLY A 21 7.20 11.39 1.19
C GLY A 21 5.71 11.08 1.04
N TYR A 22 5.31 9.80 1.12
CA TYR A 22 3.91 9.41 1.08
C TYR A 22 3.16 9.82 2.37
N ALA A 23 3.74 9.53 3.53
CA ALA A 23 3.12 9.81 4.81
C ALA A 23 3.08 11.33 5.10
N ILE A 24 4.19 12.05 4.82
CA ILE A 24 4.29 13.50 4.99
C ILE A 24 3.24 14.20 4.11
N ARG A 25 3.22 13.91 2.79
CA ARG A 25 2.20 14.49 1.89
C ARG A 25 0.78 14.22 2.36
N SER A 26 0.50 12.99 2.80
CA SER A 26 -0.84 12.65 3.27
C SER A 26 -1.21 13.45 4.50
N HIS A 27 -0.28 13.61 5.43
CA HIS A 27 -0.48 14.38 6.65
C HIS A 27 -0.74 15.86 6.36
N ASP A 28 0.12 16.50 5.55
CA ASP A 28 -0.02 17.90 5.17
C ASP A 28 -1.35 18.16 4.44
N LEU A 29 -1.77 17.26 3.56
CA LEU A 29 -3.06 17.33 2.88
C LEU A 29 -4.23 17.28 3.87
N LEU A 30 -4.21 16.32 4.80
CA LEU A 30 -5.29 16.13 5.78
C LEU A 30 -5.42 17.32 6.73
N VAL A 31 -4.29 17.82 7.23
CA VAL A 31 -4.27 19.03 8.08
C VAL A 31 -4.82 20.23 7.30
N SER A 32 -4.33 20.44 6.06
CA SER A 32 -4.79 21.56 5.24
C SER A 32 -6.28 21.51 4.91
N LEU A 33 -6.83 20.32 4.59
CA LEU A 33 -8.26 20.14 4.32
C LEU A 33 -9.13 20.42 5.55
N LYS A 34 -8.67 19.98 6.72
CA LYS A 34 -9.35 20.20 7.99
C LYS A 34 -9.31 21.66 8.40
N ASP A 35 -8.13 22.28 8.37
CA ASP A 35 -7.95 23.69 8.75
C ASP A 35 -8.73 24.65 7.85
N ALA A 36 -8.86 24.31 6.58
CA ALA A 36 -9.66 25.05 5.61
C ALA A 36 -11.18 24.79 5.74
N GLY A 37 -11.61 23.88 6.62
CA GLY A 37 -13.02 23.51 6.79
C GLY A 37 -13.64 22.80 5.58
N ILE A 38 -12.81 22.25 4.69
CA ILE A 38 -13.26 21.59 3.45
C ILE A 38 -13.87 20.23 3.75
N CYS A 39 -13.25 19.45 4.66
CA CYS A 39 -13.80 18.18 5.10
C CYS A 39 -13.36 17.83 6.52
N GLU A 40 -14.12 16.93 7.14
CA GLU A 40 -13.73 16.25 8.38
C GLU A 40 -13.04 14.93 8.00
N PRO A 41 -11.70 14.80 8.14
CA PRO A 41 -10.98 13.63 7.73
C PRO A 41 -11.10 12.48 8.75
N VAL A 42 -11.45 11.29 8.29
CA VAL A 42 -11.37 10.03 9.03
C VAL A 42 -10.27 9.19 8.39
N VAL A 43 -9.22 8.87 9.13
CA VAL A 43 -8.06 8.20 8.55
C VAL A 43 -7.99 6.74 8.98
N LEU A 44 -7.79 5.84 8.02
CA LEU A 44 -7.47 4.45 8.26
C LEU A 44 -6.18 4.06 7.52
N THR A 45 -5.14 3.73 8.28
CA THR A 45 -3.88 3.23 7.74
C THR A 45 -3.95 1.73 7.50
N SER A 46 -3.46 1.29 6.35
CA SER A 46 -3.52 -0.10 5.90
C SER A 46 -2.63 -1.05 6.73
N PRO A 47 -2.84 -2.38 6.67
CA PRO A 47 -1.98 -3.36 7.34
C PRO A 47 -0.62 -3.56 6.65
N TYR A 48 -0.30 -2.80 5.61
CA TYR A 48 0.92 -2.93 4.81
C TYR A 48 2.04 -2.00 5.24
N TYR A 49 1.81 -1.19 6.30
CA TYR A 49 2.85 -0.31 6.86
C TYR A 49 3.95 -1.12 7.58
N PRO A 50 5.14 -0.53 7.78
CA PRO A 50 6.21 -1.17 8.53
C PRO A 50 5.79 -1.54 9.96
N ASP A 51 6.16 -2.75 10.44
CA ASP A 51 5.91 -3.19 11.81
C ASP A 51 6.88 -2.47 12.76
N ARG A 52 6.57 -1.24 13.10
CA ARG A 52 7.25 -0.44 14.13
C ARG A 52 6.33 -0.23 15.31
N GLU A 53 6.88 -0.18 16.50
CA GLU A 53 6.11 -0.02 17.74
C GLU A 53 5.21 1.23 17.71
N ALA A 54 5.76 2.35 17.25
CA ALA A 54 5.02 3.60 17.07
C ALA A 54 3.86 3.54 16.06
N MET A 55 3.80 2.46 15.24
CA MET A 55 2.78 2.27 14.20
C MET A 55 1.71 1.23 14.60
N ARG A 56 1.74 0.71 15.83
CA ARG A 56 0.82 -0.35 16.28
C ARG A 56 -0.47 0.16 16.87
N ASN A 57 -0.47 1.38 17.37
CA ASN A 57 -1.61 1.99 18.06
C ASN A 57 -2.17 3.14 17.24
N ASP A 58 -3.46 3.43 17.41
CA ASP A 58 -4.08 4.65 16.94
C ASP A 58 -3.36 5.85 17.54
N ALA A 59 -3.26 6.94 16.82
CA ALA A 59 -2.53 8.12 17.24
C ALA A 59 -3.21 9.40 16.75
N VAL A 60 -3.09 10.46 17.52
CA VAL A 60 -3.48 11.81 17.10
C VAL A 60 -2.22 12.62 16.83
N VAL A 61 -2.10 13.19 15.64
CA VAL A 61 -0.98 14.04 15.23
C VAL A 61 -1.54 15.28 14.56
N ASP A 62 -1.17 16.46 15.04
CA ASP A 62 -1.67 17.78 14.58
C ASP A 62 -3.21 17.81 14.42
N GLY A 63 -3.92 17.23 15.41
CA GLY A 63 -5.38 17.18 15.43
C GLY A 63 -6.03 16.19 14.46
N ILE A 64 -5.25 15.39 13.71
CA ILE A 64 -5.74 14.31 12.86
C ILE A 64 -5.64 12.98 13.60
N GLU A 65 -6.78 12.28 13.70
CA GLU A 65 -6.84 10.93 14.27
C GLU A 65 -6.48 9.87 13.23
N TYR A 66 -5.40 9.13 13.47
CA TYR A 66 -4.95 8.02 12.63
C TYR A 66 -5.40 6.69 13.22
N ASN A 67 -6.48 6.15 12.72
CA ASN A 67 -6.87 4.78 13.00
C ASN A 67 -5.96 3.83 12.21
N ARG A 68 -5.44 2.81 12.86
CA ARG A 68 -4.52 1.85 12.23
C ARG A 68 -5.14 0.48 12.12
N SER A 69 -4.89 -0.17 10.99
CA SER A 69 -5.36 -1.53 10.81
C SER A 69 -4.65 -2.47 11.80
N MET A 70 -5.43 -3.17 12.61
CA MET A 70 -4.93 -4.18 13.55
C MET A 70 -4.54 -5.49 12.84
N LEU A 71 -4.75 -5.59 11.54
CA LEU A 71 -4.38 -6.75 10.73
C LEU A 71 -2.86 -6.77 10.55
N GLN A 72 -2.18 -7.63 11.29
CA GLN A 72 -0.74 -7.84 11.09
C GLN A 72 -0.46 -8.48 9.74
N SER A 73 0.59 -8.02 9.06
CA SER A 73 1.08 -8.70 7.86
C SER A 73 1.51 -10.12 8.25
N ALA A 74 1.20 -11.10 7.41
CA ALA A 74 1.53 -12.51 7.66
C ALA A 74 3.04 -12.75 7.93
N LYS A 75 3.92 -11.80 7.54
CA LYS A 75 5.35 -11.85 7.84
C LYS A 75 5.67 -11.56 9.32
N SER A 76 4.92 -10.68 9.98
CA SER A 76 5.11 -10.38 11.41
C SER A 76 4.66 -11.56 12.28
N ALA A 77 3.57 -12.22 11.90
CA ALA A 77 3.08 -13.40 12.62
C ALA A 77 4.06 -14.59 12.54
N MET A 78 4.75 -14.78 11.40
CA MET A 78 5.76 -15.83 11.25
C MET A 78 7.03 -15.57 12.05
N LYS A 79 7.42 -14.32 12.29
CA LYS A 79 8.65 -14.00 13.03
C LYS A 79 8.51 -14.18 14.55
N LYS A 80 7.29 -14.16 15.08
CA LYS A 80 7.02 -14.44 16.50
C LYS A 80 7.04 -15.93 16.88
N ASN A 81 6.86 -16.84 15.91
CA ASN A 81 6.75 -18.28 16.17
C ASN A 81 8.05 -19.08 15.94
N THR A 82 9.21 -18.46 15.74
CA THR A 82 10.49 -19.18 15.60
C THR A 82 11.22 -19.41 16.92
N GLY A 83 10.52 -19.29 18.05
CA GLY A 83 11.01 -19.63 19.38
C GLY A 83 10.86 -21.09 19.78
N PHE A 84 10.55 -22.00 18.86
CA PHE A 84 10.53 -23.43 19.16
C PHE A 84 11.96 -24.00 19.03
N ASN A 85 12.61 -24.16 20.18
CA ASN A 85 13.79 -25.02 20.29
C ASN A 85 13.36 -26.48 20.07
N VAL A 86 13.59 -27.00 18.87
CA VAL A 86 13.49 -28.43 18.61
C VAL A 86 14.71 -29.10 19.22
N PRO A 87 14.57 -30.07 20.14
CA PRO A 87 15.70 -30.85 20.63
C PRO A 87 16.36 -31.57 19.44
N LYS A 88 17.66 -31.39 19.26
CA LYS A 88 18.43 -32.12 18.27
C LYS A 88 18.57 -33.58 18.71
N THR A 89 17.61 -34.44 18.34
CA THR A 89 17.83 -35.87 18.35
C THR A 89 18.80 -36.20 17.21
N GLN A 90 19.95 -36.76 17.53
CA GLN A 90 20.93 -37.21 16.55
C GLN A 90 20.37 -38.46 15.85
N PRO A 91 20.22 -38.45 14.51
CA PRO A 91 19.83 -39.66 13.80
C PRO A 91 21.08 -40.56 13.59
N LEU A 92 20.87 -41.86 13.74
CA LEU A 92 21.84 -42.94 13.45
C LEU A 92 22.44 -42.72 12.05
N VAL A 93 23.75 -42.57 11.97
CA VAL A 93 24.47 -42.28 10.72
C VAL A 93 24.74 -43.53 9.97
N VAL A 94 23.96 -43.84 8.95
CA VAL A 94 24.39 -44.77 7.87
C VAL A 94 25.39 -44.01 6.98
N ARG A 95 26.64 -44.49 6.95
CA ARG A 95 27.70 -43.87 6.13
C ARG A 95 27.44 -44.16 4.64
N VAL A 96 26.71 -43.26 3.97
CA VAL A 96 26.65 -43.19 2.50
C VAL A 96 27.73 -42.20 2.03
N PRO A 97 28.46 -42.44 0.91
CA PRO A 97 29.51 -41.53 0.45
C PRO A 97 28.97 -40.12 0.26
N LYS A 98 29.49 -39.16 1.04
CA LYS A 98 29.01 -37.76 1.11
C LYS A 98 28.95 -37.08 -0.25
N PHE A 99 29.74 -37.51 -1.22
CA PHE A 99 29.85 -36.88 -2.53
C PHE A 99 28.64 -37.20 -3.47
N ALA A 100 28.16 -38.46 -3.46
CA ALA A 100 26.99 -38.84 -4.26
C ALA A 100 25.68 -38.23 -3.74
N VAL A 101 25.54 -38.18 -2.41
CA VAL A 101 24.39 -37.53 -1.75
C VAL A 101 24.39 -36.02 -1.96
N TYR A 102 25.54 -35.36 -2.05
CA TYR A 102 25.64 -33.94 -2.32
C TYR A 102 25.21 -33.59 -3.74
N LYS A 103 25.67 -34.30 -4.76
CA LYS A 103 25.29 -34.11 -6.18
C LYS A 103 23.80 -34.37 -6.40
N SER A 104 23.22 -35.42 -5.83
CA SER A 104 21.79 -35.72 -5.96
C SER A 104 20.90 -34.69 -5.25
N LYS A 105 21.30 -34.22 -4.06
CA LYS A 105 20.61 -33.13 -3.35
C LYS A 105 20.71 -31.80 -4.10
N LEU A 106 21.85 -31.51 -4.74
CA LEU A 106 22.04 -30.32 -5.54
C LEU A 106 21.18 -30.36 -6.82
N LEU A 107 21.14 -31.50 -7.51
CA LEU A 107 20.33 -31.71 -8.70
C LEU A 107 18.84 -31.61 -8.37
N LEU A 108 18.37 -32.25 -7.29
CA LEU A 108 17.01 -32.13 -6.78
C LEU A 108 16.64 -30.66 -6.43
N LYS A 109 17.56 -29.92 -5.80
CA LYS A 109 17.35 -28.48 -5.53
C LYS A 109 17.23 -27.65 -6.80
N ILE A 110 18.04 -27.96 -7.83
CA ILE A 110 18.01 -27.26 -9.12
C ILE A 110 16.71 -27.57 -9.86
N LEU A 111 16.31 -28.83 -9.94
CA LEU A 111 15.08 -29.30 -10.60
C LEU A 111 13.80 -28.84 -9.85
N ALA A 112 13.82 -28.83 -8.52
CA ALA A 112 12.69 -28.38 -7.71
C ALA A 112 12.56 -26.85 -7.63
N ARG A 113 13.63 -26.10 -7.95
CA ARG A 113 13.67 -24.64 -7.83
C ARG A 113 12.56 -23.90 -8.59
N PRO A 114 12.22 -24.25 -9.85
CA PRO A 114 11.12 -23.57 -10.56
C PRO A 114 9.75 -23.90 -9.96
N VAL A 115 9.52 -25.12 -9.52
CA VAL A 115 8.27 -25.54 -8.86
C VAL A 115 8.13 -24.83 -7.51
N TYR A 116 9.19 -24.82 -6.70
CA TYR A 116 9.23 -24.12 -5.42
C TYR A 116 8.95 -22.61 -5.59
N LYS A 117 9.54 -21.96 -6.59
CA LYS A 117 9.27 -20.55 -6.90
C LYS A 117 7.80 -20.31 -7.27
N ARG A 118 7.21 -21.19 -8.09
CA ARG A 118 5.77 -21.08 -8.47
C ARG A 118 4.87 -21.27 -7.26
N VAL A 119 5.11 -22.26 -6.43
CA VAL A 119 4.32 -22.52 -5.20
C VAL A 119 4.43 -21.36 -4.22
N THR A 120 5.65 -20.84 -3.98
CA THR A 120 5.85 -19.70 -3.07
C THR A 120 5.20 -18.42 -3.61
N MET A 121 5.25 -18.19 -4.93
CA MET A 121 4.57 -17.07 -5.57
C MET A 121 3.05 -17.20 -5.43
N PHE A 122 2.49 -18.38 -5.66
CA PHE A 122 1.06 -18.64 -5.51
C PHE A 122 0.58 -18.46 -4.06
N ARG A 123 1.37 -18.97 -3.08
CA ARG A 123 1.05 -18.76 -1.64
C ARG A 123 1.09 -17.27 -1.25
N ARG A 124 2.05 -16.50 -1.77
CA ARG A 124 2.10 -15.04 -1.56
C ARG A 124 0.87 -14.35 -2.14
N PHE A 125 0.47 -14.72 -3.35
CA PHE A 125 -0.71 -14.18 -4.02
C PHE A 125 -2.00 -14.48 -3.25
N LEU A 126 -2.19 -15.72 -2.78
CA LEU A 126 -3.33 -16.07 -1.95
C LEU A 126 -3.33 -15.34 -0.61
N GLY A 127 -2.15 -15.20 0.02
CA GLY A 127 -1.98 -14.44 1.26
C GLY A 127 -2.35 -12.97 1.08
N GLU A 128 -1.94 -12.36 -0.02
CA GLU A 128 -2.26 -10.98 -0.38
C GLU A 128 -3.77 -10.79 -0.59
N LYS A 129 -4.40 -11.68 -1.37
CA LYS A 129 -5.86 -11.64 -1.55
C LYS A 129 -6.64 -11.78 -0.24
N ARG A 130 -6.20 -12.68 0.65
CA ARG A 130 -6.81 -12.85 1.98
C ARG A 130 -6.66 -11.59 2.83
N MET A 131 -5.48 -10.96 2.80
CA MET A 131 -5.22 -9.71 3.52
C MET A 131 -6.10 -8.59 3.00
N MET A 132 -6.17 -8.39 1.69
CA MET A 132 -7.06 -7.39 1.08
C MET A 132 -8.54 -7.62 1.46
N LYS A 133 -9.00 -8.88 1.50
CA LYS A 133 -10.38 -9.21 1.91
C LYS A 133 -10.63 -8.90 3.40
N ARG A 134 -9.64 -9.12 4.27
CA ARG A 134 -9.75 -8.75 5.69
C ARG A 134 -9.77 -7.23 5.84
N PHE A 135 -8.91 -6.53 5.13
CA PHE A 135 -8.85 -5.07 5.15
C PHE A 135 -10.14 -4.44 4.61
N GLU A 136 -10.74 -4.99 3.55
CA GLU A 136 -12.06 -4.59 3.06
C GLU A 136 -13.13 -4.65 4.17
N LYS A 137 -13.16 -5.73 4.96
CA LYS A 137 -14.10 -5.86 6.09
C LYS A 137 -13.86 -4.82 7.17
N GLU A 138 -12.59 -4.50 7.44
CA GLU A 138 -12.22 -3.47 8.41
C GLU A 138 -12.63 -2.08 7.92
N ILE A 139 -12.41 -1.74 6.64
CA ILE A 139 -12.90 -0.50 6.03
C ILE A 139 -14.43 -0.38 6.18
N ILE A 140 -15.17 -1.45 5.87
CA ILE A 140 -16.63 -1.47 6.02
C ILE A 140 -17.05 -1.22 7.47
N SER A 141 -16.38 -1.87 8.44
CA SER A 141 -16.67 -1.68 9.86
C SER A 141 -16.43 -0.24 10.31
N ARG A 142 -15.29 0.34 9.95
CA ARG A 142 -14.95 1.74 10.27
C ARG A 142 -15.87 2.73 9.55
N ALA A 143 -16.21 2.48 8.29
CA ALA A 143 -17.15 3.33 7.55
C ALA A 143 -18.56 3.31 8.16
N LYS A 144 -19.04 2.18 8.66
CA LYS A 144 -20.32 2.11 9.38
C LYS A 144 -20.30 2.90 10.70
N LEU A 145 -19.16 2.92 11.40
CA LEU A 145 -18.98 3.68 12.65
C LEU A 145 -18.92 5.19 12.38
N HIS A 146 -18.10 5.59 11.42
CA HIS A 146 -17.82 7.02 11.17
C HIS A 146 -18.78 7.67 10.16
N LYS A 147 -19.56 6.88 9.39
CA LYS A 147 -20.53 7.33 8.39
C LYS A 147 -19.95 8.37 7.42
N PRO A 148 -18.88 8.06 6.69
CA PRO A 148 -18.29 9.02 5.75
C PRO A 148 -19.17 9.21 4.53
N ASP A 149 -19.14 10.41 3.96
CA ASP A 149 -19.81 10.79 2.72
C ASP A 149 -19.01 10.32 1.48
N ILE A 150 -17.67 10.22 1.62
CA ILE A 150 -16.76 9.84 0.56
C ILE A 150 -15.69 8.90 1.12
N ILE A 151 -15.28 7.90 0.33
CA ILE A 151 -14.08 7.08 0.58
C ILE A 151 -13.01 7.51 -0.41
N HIS A 152 -11.89 8.03 0.10
CA HIS A 152 -10.74 8.45 -0.69
C HIS A 152 -9.54 7.55 -0.40
N ALA A 153 -9.17 6.69 -1.35
CA ALA A 153 -8.01 5.82 -1.21
C ALA A 153 -6.82 6.35 -2.00
N HIS A 154 -5.64 6.19 -1.42
CA HIS A 154 -4.38 6.58 -2.03
C HIS A 154 -3.61 5.34 -2.48
N THR A 155 -2.90 5.41 -3.62
CA THR A 155 -2.10 4.27 -4.14
C THR A 155 -1.33 3.54 -3.04
N PRO A 156 -1.13 2.22 -3.15
CA PRO A 156 -1.32 1.34 -4.31
C PRO A 156 -2.66 0.59 -4.31
N PHE A 157 -2.90 -0.21 -5.37
CA PHE A 157 -4.09 -1.07 -5.50
C PHE A 157 -4.39 -1.95 -4.28
N ARG A 158 -3.39 -2.31 -3.49
CA ARG A 158 -3.55 -3.07 -2.23
C ARG A 158 -4.41 -2.34 -1.21
N VAL A 159 -4.42 -1.02 -1.30
CA VAL A 159 -5.28 -0.13 -0.53
C VAL A 159 -6.54 0.20 -1.33
N GLY A 160 -6.38 0.54 -2.61
CA GLY A 160 -7.45 0.96 -3.49
C GLY A 160 -8.51 -0.12 -3.74
N LEU A 161 -8.12 -1.39 -4.00
CA LEU A 161 -9.10 -2.46 -4.27
C LEU A 161 -10.01 -2.80 -3.08
N PRO A 162 -9.49 -2.95 -1.84
CA PRO A 162 -10.34 -3.12 -0.67
C PRO A 162 -11.28 -1.93 -0.45
N ALA A 163 -10.77 -0.70 -0.63
CA ALA A 163 -11.55 0.53 -0.47
C ALA A 163 -12.67 0.64 -1.53
N LEU A 164 -12.35 0.39 -2.80
CA LEU A 164 -13.33 0.34 -3.89
C LEU A 164 -14.45 -0.68 -3.61
N ARG A 165 -14.09 -1.90 -3.16
CA ARG A 165 -15.10 -2.92 -2.84
C ARG A 165 -15.96 -2.54 -1.64
N ALA A 166 -15.37 -1.91 -0.64
CA ALA A 166 -16.08 -1.41 0.52
C ALA A 166 -17.06 -0.29 0.12
N SER A 167 -16.62 0.67 -0.70
CA SER A 167 -17.46 1.76 -1.20
C SER A 167 -18.68 1.24 -1.95
N ARG A 168 -18.47 0.29 -2.87
CA ARG A 168 -19.57 -0.32 -3.66
C ARG A 168 -20.59 -1.07 -2.79
N LYS A 169 -20.13 -1.74 -1.72
CA LYS A 169 -21.02 -2.42 -0.76
C LYS A 169 -21.82 -1.48 0.11
N LEU A 170 -21.28 -0.29 0.36
CA LEU A 170 -21.89 0.72 1.21
C LEU A 170 -22.67 1.79 0.43
N GLY A 171 -22.55 1.82 -0.89
CA GLY A 171 -23.14 2.86 -1.73
C GLY A 171 -22.49 4.23 -1.54
N ILE A 172 -21.21 4.28 -1.10
CA ILE A 172 -20.47 5.51 -0.84
C ILE A 172 -19.58 5.81 -2.05
N PRO A 173 -19.54 7.08 -2.55
CA PRO A 173 -18.63 7.51 -3.63
C PRO A 173 -17.17 7.20 -3.31
N PHE A 174 -16.40 6.84 -4.35
CA PHE A 174 -15.01 6.40 -4.23
C PHE A 174 -14.07 7.23 -5.11
N ILE A 175 -13.13 7.90 -4.48
CA ILE A 175 -12.05 8.64 -5.14
C ILE A 175 -10.74 7.83 -5.01
N TYR A 176 -9.95 7.80 -6.08
CA TYR A 176 -8.66 7.14 -6.08
C TYR A 176 -7.52 8.08 -6.47
N GLU A 177 -6.62 8.38 -5.54
CA GLU A 177 -5.46 9.22 -5.80
C GLU A 177 -4.25 8.38 -6.22
N VAL A 178 -3.81 8.56 -7.46
CA VAL A 178 -2.65 7.89 -8.04
C VAL A 178 -1.41 8.76 -7.84
N ARG A 179 -0.48 8.28 -7.02
CA ARG A 179 0.78 8.96 -6.67
C ARG A 179 2.00 8.39 -7.39
N GLY A 180 1.84 7.30 -8.12
CA GLY A 180 2.89 6.64 -8.87
C GLY A 180 2.47 5.26 -9.34
N MET A 181 3.17 4.75 -10.36
CA MET A 181 2.99 3.40 -10.88
C MET A 181 4.04 2.48 -10.26
N TRP A 182 3.61 1.64 -9.33
CA TRP A 182 4.52 0.76 -8.57
C TRP A 182 5.18 -0.29 -9.46
N GLU A 183 4.46 -0.77 -10.48
CA GLU A 183 4.98 -1.70 -11.48
C GLU A 183 6.13 -1.07 -12.28
N ASP A 184 5.98 0.19 -12.70
CA ASP A 184 6.99 0.90 -13.47
C ASP A 184 8.20 1.28 -12.59
N SER A 185 7.96 1.68 -11.35
CA SER A 185 9.02 1.88 -10.36
C SER A 185 9.83 0.61 -10.11
N ALA A 186 9.18 -0.57 -10.13
CA ALA A 186 9.88 -1.84 -9.97
C ALA A 186 10.73 -2.20 -11.20
N VAL A 187 10.31 -1.78 -12.41
CA VAL A 187 11.10 -1.91 -13.63
C VAL A 187 12.30 -0.95 -13.60
N ALA A 188 12.09 0.31 -13.26
CA ALA A 188 13.17 1.31 -13.14
C ALA A 188 14.26 0.88 -12.14
N GLN A 189 13.88 0.17 -11.07
CA GLN A 189 14.79 -0.40 -10.08
C GLN A 189 15.39 -1.76 -10.49
N GLY A 190 15.18 -2.25 -11.70
CA GLY A 190 15.68 -3.53 -12.19
C GLY A 190 15.08 -4.77 -11.51
N ARG A 191 14.02 -4.61 -10.70
CA ARG A 191 13.38 -5.73 -9.99
C ARG A 191 12.49 -6.58 -10.89
N TRP A 192 11.88 -5.97 -11.89
CA TRP A 192 10.96 -6.59 -12.83
C TRP A 192 11.27 -6.17 -14.26
N THR A 193 10.69 -6.90 -15.21
CA THR A 193 10.60 -6.49 -16.60
C THR A 193 9.12 -6.33 -16.99
N PRO A 194 8.78 -5.53 -18.01
CA PRO A 194 7.39 -5.38 -18.46
C PRO A 194 6.70 -6.69 -18.85
N LYS A 195 7.49 -7.71 -19.24
CA LYS A 195 6.99 -9.05 -19.61
C LYS A 195 6.79 -9.96 -18.39
N SER A 196 7.27 -9.59 -17.22
CA SER A 196 7.20 -10.43 -16.02
C SER A 196 5.77 -10.55 -15.47
N ILE A 197 5.46 -11.72 -14.88
CA ILE A 197 4.14 -11.98 -14.28
C ILE A 197 3.80 -10.97 -13.18
N PRO A 198 4.72 -10.61 -12.24
CA PRO A 198 4.44 -9.60 -11.24
C PRO A 198 4.06 -8.24 -11.83
N TYR A 199 4.80 -7.75 -12.84
CA TYR A 199 4.50 -6.49 -13.52
C TYR A 199 3.07 -6.48 -14.07
N ARG A 200 2.74 -7.48 -14.90
CA ARG A 200 1.40 -7.59 -15.52
C ARG A 200 0.29 -7.71 -14.48
N TYR A 201 0.56 -8.44 -13.39
CA TYR A 201 -0.40 -8.55 -12.29
C TYR A 201 -0.64 -7.21 -11.61
N TYR A 202 0.42 -6.49 -11.21
CA TYR A 202 0.29 -5.18 -10.55
C TYR A 202 -0.43 -4.17 -11.44
N ARG A 203 0.01 -4.04 -12.69
CA ARG A 203 -0.63 -3.18 -13.69
C ARG A 203 -2.12 -3.52 -13.86
N SER A 204 -2.46 -4.79 -13.95
CA SER A 204 -3.86 -5.23 -14.06
C SER A 204 -4.69 -4.88 -12.84
N GLN A 205 -4.15 -5.00 -11.62
CA GLN A 205 -4.87 -4.65 -10.41
C GLN A 205 -5.04 -3.13 -10.26
N GLU A 206 -3.99 -2.35 -10.57
CA GLU A 206 -4.04 -0.89 -10.57
C GLU A 206 -5.07 -0.38 -11.58
N ASN A 207 -5.04 -0.91 -12.81
CA ASN A 207 -6.01 -0.60 -13.85
C ASN A 207 -7.46 -0.87 -13.42
N LYS A 208 -7.71 -1.91 -12.62
CA LYS A 208 -9.05 -2.18 -12.09
C LYS A 208 -9.53 -1.08 -11.14
N VAL A 209 -8.67 -0.58 -10.27
CA VAL A 209 -9.05 0.51 -9.37
C VAL A 209 -9.33 1.77 -10.15
N ILE A 210 -8.40 2.17 -11.05
CA ILE A 210 -8.53 3.35 -11.89
C ILE A 210 -9.82 3.32 -12.73
N LYS A 211 -10.10 2.18 -13.35
CA LYS A 211 -11.28 2.01 -14.21
C LYS A 211 -12.60 2.18 -13.46
N HIS A 212 -12.67 1.71 -12.21
CA HIS A 212 -13.95 1.62 -11.48
C HIS A 212 -14.07 2.67 -10.36
N ALA A 213 -13.09 3.55 -10.18
CA ALA A 213 -13.23 4.71 -9.30
C ALA A 213 -14.25 5.72 -9.90
N ASP A 214 -15.01 6.37 -9.03
CA ASP A 214 -15.95 7.41 -9.46
C ASP A 214 -15.17 8.63 -9.95
N ASP A 215 -14.09 8.98 -9.24
CA ASP A 215 -13.11 9.94 -9.71
C ASP A 215 -11.67 9.48 -9.45
N VAL A 216 -10.73 10.01 -10.24
CA VAL A 216 -9.30 9.71 -10.16
C VAL A 216 -8.51 11.00 -10.06
N ILE A 217 -7.67 11.09 -9.05
CA ILE A 217 -6.73 12.19 -8.85
C ILE A 217 -5.32 11.72 -9.21
N VAL A 218 -4.54 12.61 -9.84
CA VAL A 218 -3.11 12.39 -10.17
C VAL A 218 -2.26 13.55 -9.68
N ILE A 219 -1.01 13.27 -9.33
CA ILE A 219 -0.10 14.28 -8.79
C ILE A 219 0.78 14.99 -9.82
N GLY A 220 0.62 14.69 -11.10
CA GLY A 220 1.42 15.32 -12.14
C GLY A 220 1.07 14.86 -13.55
N GLU A 221 1.52 15.65 -14.54
CA GLU A 221 1.19 15.45 -15.94
C GLU A 221 1.60 14.08 -16.51
N ASN A 222 2.76 13.58 -16.13
CA ASN A 222 3.24 12.29 -16.63
C ASN A 222 2.33 11.14 -16.19
N LEU A 223 1.81 11.19 -14.96
CA LEU A 223 0.82 10.23 -14.48
C LEU A 223 -0.52 10.39 -15.21
N MET A 224 -0.94 11.63 -15.47
CA MET A 224 -2.13 11.89 -16.25
C MET A 224 -2.01 11.31 -17.66
N LYS A 225 -0.93 11.60 -18.36
CA LYS A 225 -0.65 11.08 -19.72
C LYS A 225 -0.65 9.54 -19.73
N GLU A 226 -0.01 8.91 -18.72
CA GLU A 226 0.02 7.44 -18.59
C GLU A 226 -1.39 6.86 -18.38
N ILE A 227 -2.21 7.44 -17.47
CA ILE A 227 -3.57 6.94 -17.23
C ILE A 227 -4.46 7.12 -18.45
N VAL A 228 -4.38 8.27 -19.13
CA VAL A 228 -5.13 8.53 -20.36
C VAL A 228 -4.73 7.55 -21.45
N SER A 229 -3.42 7.28 -21.64
CA SER A 229 -2.92 6.33 -22.63
C SER A 229 -3.42 4.90 -22.41
N ARG A 230 -3.75 4.53 -21.16
CA ARG A 230 -4.33 3.22 -20.82
C ARG A 230 -5.78 3.06 -21.30
N ASN A 231 -6.45 4.13 -21.67
CA ASN A 231 -7.84 4.16 -22.13
C ASN A 231 -8.81 3.35 -21.26
N LEU A 232 -8.74 3.55 -19.94
CA LEU A 232 -9.51 2.78 -18.96
C LEU A 232 -10.84 3.42 -18.58
N ARG A 233 -10.98 4.73 -18.83
CA ARG A 233 -12.15 5.54 -18.47
C ARG A 233 -12.35 6.67 -19.47
N SER A 234 -13.60 7.13 -19.61
CA SER A 234 -13.96 8.25 -20.49
C SER A 234 -13.67 9.62 -19.90
N SER A 235 -13.76 9.76 -18.56
CA SER A 235 -13.44 11.01 -17.86
C SER A 235 -11.93 11.15 -17.64
N LEU A 236 -11.42 12.36 -17.81
CA LEU A 236 -10.04 12.70 -17.50
C LEU A 236 -9.80 12.66 -15.97
N PRO A 237 -8.62 12.23 -15.51
CA PRO A 237 -8.24 12.40 -14.10
C PRO A 237 -8.11 13.88 -13.73
N THR A 238 -8.40 14.22 -12.48
CA THR A 238 -8.13 15.55 -11.92
C THR A 238 -6.68 15.64 -11.49
N MET A 239 -5.94 16.65 -11.96
CA MET A 239 -4.56 16.86 -11.55
C MET A 239 -4.49 17.75 -10.31
N ILE A 240 -3.95 17.23 -9.22
CA ILE A 240 -3.64 17.96 -7.98
C ILE A 240 -2.16 17.71 -7.65
N PRO A 241 -1.26 18.66 -7.99
CA PRO A 241 0.18 18.47 -7.81
C PRO A 241 0.58 18.41 -6.34
N ASN A 242 1.81 17.94 -6.10
CA ASN A 242 2.42 18.01 -4.79
C ASN A 242 2.64 19.48 -4.42
N ALA A 243 2.32 19.82 -3.20
CA ALA A 243 2.62 21.13 -2.60
C ALA A 243 3.48 20.93 -1.36
N VAL A 244 4.21 21.97 -0.99
CA VAL A 244 5.00 22.02 0.23
C VAL A 244 4.13 22.56 1.36
N GLY A 245 4.13 21.90 2.51
CA GLY A 245 3.41 22.37 3.70
C GLY A 245 3.92 23.73 4.17
N ARG A 246 3.05 24.56 4.75
CA ARG A 246 3.42 25.92 5.22
C ARG A 246 4.68 25.94 6.09
N LYS A 247 4.84 24.98 6.99
CA LYS A 247 6.02 24.88 7.86
C LYS A 247 7.33 24.73 7.07
N MET A 248 7.31 24.04 5.93
CA MET A 248 8.49 23.92 5.07
C MET A 248 8.69 25.11 4.15
N ALA A 249 7.61 25.78 3.75
CA ALA A 249 7.68 26.98 2.91
C ALA A 249 8.28 28.20 3.64
N THR A 250 8.28 28.20 4.98
CA THR A 250 8.86 29.26 5.81
C THR A 250 10.33 29.02 6.20
N TYR A 251 10.91 27.88 5.84
CA TYR A 251 12.34 27.67 6.01
C TYR A 251 13.11 28.58 5.03
N PRO A 252 14.02 29.43 5.53
CA PRO A 252 14.88 30.20 4.63
C PRO A 252 15.70 29.22 3.80
N LEU A 253 15.55 29.30 2.48
CA LEU A 253 16.39 28.54 1.53
C LEU A 253 17.76 29.22 1.45
N GLU A 254 18.55 29.19 2.49
CA GLU A 254 19.98 29.43 2.41
C GLU A 254 20.61 28.20 1.75
N PHE A 255 20.47 28.11 0.44
CA PHE A 255 21.35 27.26 -0.34
C PHE A 255 22.70 27.98 -0.47
N GLU A 256 23.62 27.75 0.45
CA GLU A 256 25.00 27.91 0.13
C GLU A 256 25.33 26.92 -0.98
N HIS A 257 25.45 27.41 -2.21
CA HIS A 257 26.02 26.61 -3.27
C HIS A 257 27.42 26.23 -2.85
N PRO A 258 27.81 24.94 -2.83
CA PRO A 258 29.21 24.60 -2.65
C PRO A 258 29.99 25.30 -3.75
N PRO A 259 31.15 25.90 -3.44
CA PRO A 259 31.99 26.58 -4.43
C PRO A 259 32.35 25.62 -5.55
N PRO A 260 32.52 26.12 -6.79
CA PRO A 260 32.78 25.32 -7.98
C PRO A 260 34.07 24.50 -7.86
#